data_1a930f2074a251eb6aa4aef514b4985b
#
_entry.id   1a930f2074a251eb6aa4aef514b4985b
#
_cell.length_a   1.000
_cell.length_b   1.000
_cell.length_c   1.000
_cell.angle_alpha   90.00
_cell.angle_beta   90.00
_cell.angle_gamma   90.00
#
_symmetry.space_group_name_H-M   'P 1'
#
loop_
_entity.id
_entity.type
_entity.pdbx_description
1 polymer ?
#
loop_
_entity_poly.entity_id
_entity_poly.type
_entity_poly.pdbx_seq_one_letter_code
_entity_poly.pdbx_strand_id
1 'polypeptide(L)'
;MSDYFIMDCAESRKNILYFPETKGYFTESHTDLLKKYIENGVLPPKYKIIDILEMDKKELYQYLKEYCDNILTLYDRQHIILFEIRAVEFQTDGKTIEVSPTKPEVAKSYNDRMQLCFDYVKEYLKGCHIIEFPNGVVGDINHKWGRALLHYVQEYYDYAKQAVDIITQNNGNDIEEEAELKKLKLSYEKIFKEKYEDILRTTLESNRREKQVADKMINYEKYFKKLLLEDSKERIRKYLEDNHIKECAFYGKTQIAYVYLSWFKKWNIKILYVVENHSKVSEWEGIPLVQRNDINLLISRNMIICDANDEAVKKKLRNFGYKGTIISYKQLI
;
A
#
# COMPACT_ATOMS: atom_id res chain seq x y z
N MET A 1 -5.46 10.64 -43.56
CA MET A 1 -4.97 11.23 -42.30
C MET A 1 -6.09 11.01 -41.29
N SER A 2 -5.81 10.68 -40.04
CA SER A 2 -6.86 10.56 -39.02
C SER A 2 -7.42 11.96 -38.71
N ASP A 3 -8.70 12.07 -38.37
CA ASP A 3 -9.31 13.37 -38.06
C ASP A 3 -8.88 13.93 -36.72
N TYR A 4 -8.49 13.04 -35.79
CA TYR A 4 -8.02 13.41 -34.46
C TYR A 4 -6.70 12.71 -34.10
N PHE A 5 -5.90 13.39 -33.31
CA PHE A 5 -4.70 12.85 -32.66
C PHE A 5 -4.95 12.67 -31.17
N ILE A 6 -4.92 11.43 -30.69
CA ILE A 6 -5.05 11.13 -29.25
C ILE A 6 -3.65 10.98 -28.69
N MET A 7 -3.33 11.73 -27.64
CA MET A 7 -2.06 11.65 -26.93
C MET A 7 -2.26 11.43 -25.44
N ASP A 8 -1.33 10.71 -24.85
CA ASP A 8 -1.18 10.55 -23.42
C ASP A 8 0.28 10.75 -23.02
N CYS A 9 0.56 10.71 -21.71
CA CYS A 9 1.91 10.82 -21.19
C CYS A 9 2.42 9.50 -20.58
N ALA A 10 1.87 8.35 -21.02
CA ALA A 10 2.20 7.03 -20.46
C ALA A 10 3.69 6.73 -20.49
N GLU A 11 4.36 7.05 -21.58
CA GLU A 11 5.78 6.75 -21.77
C GLU A 11 6.70 7.64 -20.92
N SER A 12 6.21 8.74 -20.34
CA SER A 12 6.98 9.59 -19.42
C SER A 12 7.42 8.89 -18.14
N ARG A 13 6.94 7.68 -17.88
CA ARG A 13 7.35 6.81 -16.77
C ARG A 13 8.49 5.84 -17.12
N LYS A 14 8.90 5.79 -18.37
CA LYS A 14 9.89 4.83 -18.89
C LYS A 14 11.18 5.54 -19.22
N ASN A 15 12.30 4.85 -19.04
CA ASN A 15 13.58 5.34 -19.51
C ASN A 15 13.62 5.45 -21.03
N ILE A 16 14.36 6.43 -21.52
CA ILE A 16 14.67 6.58 -22.94
C ILE A 16 16.09 6.11 -23.18
N LEU A 17 16.28 5.30 -24.21
CA LEU A 17 17.57 4.87 -24.69
C LEU A 17 17.97 5.76 -25.86
N TYR A 18 19.03 6.53 -25.69
CA TYR A 18 19.60 7.38 -26.74
C TYR A 18 20.77 6.68 -27.41
N PHE A 19 20.72 6.57 -28.72
CA PHE A 19 21.76 5.98 -29.57
C PHE A 19 22.59 7.10 -30.23
N PRO A 20 23.81 7.42 -29.73
CA PRO A 20 24.60 8.54 -30.24
C PRO A 20 25.00 8.40 -31.72
N GLU A 21 25.17 7.16 -32.17
CA GLU A 21 25.61 6.87 -33.55
C GLU A 21 24.54 7.23 -34.60
N THR A 22 23.28 6.96 -34.28
CA THR A 22 22.14 7.22 -35.17
C THR A 22 21.35 8.48 -34.80
N LYS A 23 21.68 9.07 -33.63
CA LYS A 23 20.91 10.14 -32.98
C LYS A 23 19.44 9.75 -32.76
N GLY A 24 19.17 8.44 -32.65
CA GLY A 24 17.84 7.89 -32.46
C GLY A 24 17.52 7.68 -30.99
N TYR A 25 16.22 7.59 -30.70
CA TYR A 25 15.66 7.32 -29.37
C TYR A 25 14.79 6.07 -29.41
N PHE A 26 14.78 5.33 -28.30
CA PHE A 26 13.94 4.14 -28.12
C PHE A 26 13.45 4.09 -26.69
N THR A 27 12.17 3.78 -26.48
CA THR A 27 11.59 3.66 -25.13
C THR A 27 11.93 2.29 -24.54
N GLU A 28 12.35 2.23 -23.29
CA GLU A 28 12.75 0.99 -22.60
C GLU A 28 11.56 0.02 -22.34
N SER A 29 10.36 0.36 -22.76
CA SER A 29 9.16 -0.48 -22.57
C SER A 29 9.21 -1.87 -23.24
N HIS A 30 10.12 -2.08 -24.19
CA HIS A 30 10.23 -3.29 -25.01
C HIS A 30 11.65 -3.88 -25.04
N THR A 31 12.17 -4.26 -23.87
CA THR A 31 13.54 -4.76 -23.72
C THR A 31 13.87 -5.99 -24.60
N ASP A 32 12.91 -6.90 -24.80
CA ASP A 32 13.11 -8.08 -25.66
C ASP A 32 13.18 -7.69 -27.15
N LEU A 33 12.41 -6.69 -27.56
CA LEU A 33 12.46 -6.15 -28.91
C LEU A 33 13.78 -5.40 -29.14
N LEU A 34 14.23 -4.62 -28.16
CA LEU A 34 15.50 -3.93 -28.18
C LEU A 34 16.68 -4.91 -28.41
N LYS A 35 16.72 -6.02 -27.63
CA LYS A 35 17.76 -7.05 -27.81
C LYS A 35 17.78 -7.59 -29.23
N LYS A 36 16.62 -7.95 -29.78
CA LYS A 36 16.49 -8.43 -31.15
C LYS A 36 16.98 -7.42 -32.19
N TYR A 37 16.68 -6.13 -32.01
CA TYR A 37 17.12 -5.11 -32.92
C TYR A 37 18.64 -4.89 -32.87
N ILE A 38 19.24 -4.97 -31.69
CA ILE A 38 20.70 -4.90 -31.54
C ILE A 38 21.36 -6.16 -32.15
N GLU A 39 20.87 -7.35 -31.83
CA GLU A 39 21.40 -8.61 -32.35
C GLU A 39 21.31 -8.71 -33.89
N ASN A 40 20.25 -8.15 -34.46
CA ASN A 40 20.05 -8.11 -35.92
C ASN A 40 20.74 -6.92 -36.61
N GLY A 41 21.52 -6.12 -35.88
CA GLY A 41 22.23 -4.96 -36.45
C GLY A 41 21.31 -3.79 -36.87
N VAL A 42 20.06 -3.78 -36.45
CA VAL A 42 19.10 -2.68 -36.73
C VAL A 42 19.39 -1.46 -35.84
N LEU A 43 19.81 -1.71 -34.60
CA LEU A 43 20.22 -0.66 -33.67
C LEU A 43 21.68 -0.87 -33.24
N PRO A 44 22.42 0.22 -32.99
CA PRO A 44 23.77 0.14 -32.44
C PRO A 44 23.80 -0.54 -31.07
N PRO A 45 24.87 -1.27 -30.71
CA PRO A 45 24.98 -1.92 -29.42
C PRO A 45 25.24 -0.92 -28.26
N LYS A 46 25.64 0.31 -28.56
CA LYS A 46 25.96 1.33 -27.55
C LYS A 46 24.83 2.36 -27.46
N TYR A 47 24.31 2.55 -26.27
CA TYR A 47 23.31 3.55 -25.98
C TYR A 47 23.54 4.19 -24.60
N LYS A 48 22.94 5.35 -24.37
CA LYS A 48 22.85 6.00 -23.06
C LYS A 48 21.41 5.86 -22.55
N ILE A 49 21.29 5.58 -21.26
CA ILE A 49 19.98 5.58 -20.59
C ILE A 49 19.69 6.99 -20.10
N ILE A 50 18.55 7.52 -20.46
CA ILE A 50 18.02 8.79 -19.96
C ILE A 50 16.87 8.41 -19.02
N ASP A 51 17.07 8.62 -17.72
CA ASP A 51 16.04 8.38 -16.71
C ASP A 51 15.08 9.59 -16.68
N ILE A 52 13.90 9.39 -17.22
CA ILE A 52 12.88 10.46 -17.27
C ILE A 52 12.39 10.84 -15.87
N LEU A 53 12.35 9.90 -14.93
CA LEU A 53 11.86 10.18 -13.58
C LEU A 53 12.81 11.11 -12.81
N GLU A 54 14.11 11.00 -13.10
CA GLU A 54 15.17 11.84 -12.50
C GLU A 54 15.50 13.07 -13.33
N MET A 55 14.93 13.20 -14.56
CA MET A 55 15.20 14.32 -15.45
C MET A 55 14.78 15.65 -14.81
N ASP A 56 15.63 16.67 -14.96
CA ASP A 56 15.33 18.03 -14.54
C ASP A 56 14.05 18.56 -15.23
N LYS A 57 13.24 19.30 -14.46
CA LYS A 57 11.95 19.83 -14.95
C LYS A 57 12.09 20.73 -16.16
N LYS A 58 13.16 21.54 -16.23
CA LYS A 58 13.40 22.44 -17.35
C LYS A 58 13.74 21.68 -18.63
N GLU A 59 14.57 20.64 -18.50
CA GLU A 59 14.92 19.75 -19.61
C GLU A 59 13.69 18.97 -20.09
N LEU A 60 12.88 18.42 -19.19
CA LEU A 60 11.63 17.76 -19.53
C LEU A 60 10.69 18.69 -20.32
N TYR A 61 10.53 19.93 -19.88
CA TYR A 61 9.66 20.91 -20.54
C TYR A 61 10.17 21.32 -21.92
N GLN A 62 11.49 21.29 -22.14
CA GLN A 62 12.04 21.52 -23.48
C GLN A 62 11.67 20.39 -24.43
N TYR A 63 11.75 19.12 -24.01
CA TYR A 63 11.33 17.98 -24.83
C TYR A 63 9.81 17.97 -25.06
N LEU A 64 9.02 18.28 -24.06
CA LEU A 64 7.56 18.37 -24.21
C LEU A 64 7.16 19.49 -25.17
N LYS A 65 7.87 20.63 -25.14
CA LYS A 65 7.66 21.72 -26.11
C LYS A 65 7.91 21.25 -27.52
N GLU A 66 9.08 20.64 -27.76
CA GLU A 66 9.46 20.14 -29.09
C GLU A 66 8.44 19.09 -29.59
N TYR A 67 8.02 18.21 -28.70
CA TYR A 67 6.98 17.22 -29.02
C TYR A 67 5.65 17.87 -29.41
N CYS A 68 5.16 18.83 -28.64
CA CYS A 68 3.93 19.57 -28.96
C CYS A 68 4.06 20.39 -30.25
N ASP A 69 5.21 21.05 -30.47
CA ASP A 69 5.46 21.79 -31.72
C ASP A 69 5.37 20.87 -32.94
N ASN A 70 5.96 19.66 -32.85
CA ASN A 70 5.88 18.68 -33.93
C ASN A 70 4.46 18.21 -34.18
N ILE A 71 3.64 17.99 -33.14
CA ILE A 71 2.22 17.64 -33.32
C ILE A 71 1.46 18.75 -33.97
N LEU A 72 1.69 20.01 -33.57
CA LEU A 72 1.03 21.19 -34.16
C LEU A 72 1.39 21.44 -35.64
N THR A 73 2.44 20.80 -36.16
CA THR A 73 2.71 20.83 -37.62
C THR A 73 1.75 19.93 -38.41
N LEU A 74 1.08 18.98 -37.73
CA LEU A 74 0.24 17.96 -38.34
C LEU A 74 -1.25 18.12 -37.99
N TYR A 75 -1.54 18.66 -36.81
CA TYR A 75 -2.91 18.80 -36.29
C TYR A 75 -3.13 20.16 -35.65
N ASP A 76 -4.24 20.78 -35.89
CA ASP A 76 -4.71 21.92 -35.12
C ASP A 76 -5.15 21.50 -33.74
N ARG A 77 -5.14 22.43 -32.76
CA ARG A 77 -5.47 22.13 -31.36
C ARG A 77 -6.85 21.47 -31.20
N GLN A 78 -7.83 21.88 -31.99
CA GLN A 78 -9.18 21.33 -32.00
C GLN A 78 -9.26 19.88 -32.52
N HIS A 79 -8.18 19.35 -33.06
CA HIS A 79 -8.06 17.95 -33.48
C HIS A 79 -7.10 17.15 -32.59
N ILE A 80 -6.75 17.67 -31.40
CA ILE A 80 -5.90 17.00 -30.43
C ILE A 80 -6.73 16.65 -29.20
N ILE A 81 -6.70 15.39 -28.79
CA ILE A 81 -7.33 14.88 -27.57
C ILE A 81 -6.20 14.49 -26.61
N LEU A 82 -6.06 15.24 -25.51
CA LEU A 82 -5.17 14.87 -24.40
C LEU A 82 -5.91 13.94 -23.45
N PHE A 83 -5.44 12.71 -23.36
CA PHE A 83 -6.03 11.66 -22.56
C PHE A 83 -5.24 11.48 -21.27
N GLU A 84 -5.80 11.91 -20.13
CA GLU A 84 -5.17 11.68 -18.84
C GLU A 84 -5.24 10.21 -18.45
N ILE A 85 -4.10 9.68 -18.06
CA ILE A 85 -3.98 8.32 -17.50
C ILE A 85 -3.20 8.38 -16.20
N ARG A 86 -3.42 7.40 -15.32
CA ARG A 86 -2.74 7.29 -14.02
C ARG A 86 -2.40 5.85 -13.72
N ALA A 87 -1.24 5.62 -13.14
CA ALA A 87 -0.89 4.34 -12.56
C ALA A 87 -1.79 4.07 -11.35
N VAL A 88 -2.44 2.90 -11.33
CA VAL A 88 -3.33 2.51 -10.25
C VAL A 88 -2.61 1.64 -9.22
N GLU A 89 -2.88 1.89 -7.92
CA GLU A 89 -2.28 1.16 -6.81
C GLU A 89 -2.97 -0.16 -6.52
N PHE A 90 -4.23 -0.29 -6.94
CA PHE A 90 -5.07 -1.46 -6.66
C PHE A 90 -5.57 -2.09 -7.94
N GLN A 91 -5.68 -3.41 -7.90
CA GLN A 91 -6.22 -4.23 -9.01
C GLN A 91 -7.28 -5.18 -8.49
N THR A 92 -8.24 -5.52 -9.34
CA THR A 92 -9.35 -6.41 -8.98
C THR A 92 -9.58 -7.51 -10.02
N ASP A 93 -10.08 -8.64 -9.57
CA ASP A 93 -10.68 -9.70 -10.40
C ASP A 93 -12.21 -9.58 -10.46
N GLY A 94 -12.78 -8.49 -9.93
CA GLY A 94 -14.21 -8.26 -9.79
C GLY A 94 -14.81 -8.76 -8.47
N LYS A 95 -14.06 -9.52 -7.65
CA LYS A 95 -14.50 -10.07 -6.35
C LYS A 95 -13.60 -9.61 -5.21
N THR A 96 -12.32 -9.51 -5.47
CA THR A 96 -11.30 -9.10 -4.51
C THR A 96 -10.52 -7.91 -5.06
N ILE A 97 -9.87 -7.16 -4.17
CA ILE A 97 -8.92 -6.11 -4.55
C ILE A 97 -7.57 -6.48 -3.95
N GLU A 98 -6.54 -6.44 -4.76
CA GLU A 98 -5.16 -6.64 -4.36
C GLU A 98 -4.35 -5.36 -4.59
N VAL A 99 -3.28 -5.20 -3.83
CA VAL A 99 -2.26 -4.19 -4.15
C VAL A 99 -1.60 -4.57 -5.47
N SER A 100 -1.40 -3.62 -6.34
CA SER A 100 -0.68 -3.84 -7.61
C SER A 100 0.68 -4.51 -7.34
N PRO A 101 1.15 -5.42 -8.21
CA PRO A 101 2.47 -6.06 -8.06
C PRO A 101 3.64 -5.06 -8.06
N THR A 102 3.40 -3.86 -8.53
CA THR A 102 4.37 -2.76 -8.46
C THR A 102 4.22 -2.02 -7.12
N LYS A 103 5.34 -1.71 -6.47
CA LYS A 103 5.35 -0.99 -5.19
C LYS A 103 4.57 0.32 -5.29
N PRO A 104 3.77 0.70 -4.28
CA PRO A 104 2.99 1.94 -4.29
C PRO A 104 3.83 3.20 -4.54
N GLU A 105 5.08 3.23 -4.05
CA GLU A 105 5.99 4.35 -4.25
C GLU A 105 6.33 4.55 -5.74
N VAL A 106 6.42 3.45 -6.50
CA VAL A 106 6.69 3.49 -7.95
C VAL A 106 5.47 4.04 -8.69
N ALA A 107 4.26 3.59 -8.33
CA ALA A 107 3.02 4.11 -8.92
C ALA A 107 2.88 5.61 -8.65
N LYS A 108 3.18 6.06 -7.43
CA LYS A 108 3.20 7.48 -7.07
C LYS A 108 4.21 8.26 -7.90
N SER A 109 5.46 7.79 -7.99
CA SER A 109 6.51 8.45 -8.77
C SER A 109 6.12 8.60 -10.25
N TYR A 110 5.49 7.57 -10.83
CA TYR A 110 4.95 7.66 -12.18
C TYR A 110 3.84 8.70 -12.29
N ASN A 111 2.89 8.72 -11.37
CA ASN A 111 1.79 9.67 -11.36
C ASN A 111 2.27 11.12 -11.21
N ASP A 112 3.24 11.36 -10.32
CA ASP A 112 3.84 12.67 -10.11
C ASP A 112 4.51 13.17 -11.42
N ARG A 113 5.22 12.30 -12.13
CA ARG A 113 5.86 12.62 -13.41
C ARG A 113 4.84 12.84 -14.53
N MET A 114 3.87 11.95 -14.69
CA MET A 114 2.80 12.10 -15.67
C MET A 114 2.00 13.38 -15.45
N GLN A 115 1.73 13.74 -14.19
CA GLN A 115 1.03 14.99 -13.88
C GLN A 115 1.80 16.22 -14.33
N LEU A 116 3.13 16.26 -14.13
CA LEU A 116 3.97 17.36 -14.63
C LEU A 116 3.89 17.48 -16.16
N CYS A 117 3.87 16.35 -16.86
CA CYS A 117 3.72 16.35 -18.32
C CYS A 117 2.33 16.82 -18.74
N PHE A 118 1.28 16.32 -18.11
CA PHE A 118 -0.11 16.74 -18.40
C PHE A 118 -0.31 18.23 -18.15
N ASP A 119 0.15 18.76 -17.01
CA ASP A 119 0.01 20.18 -16.68
C ASP A 119 0.71 21.07 -17.74
N TYR A 120 1.93 20.68 -18.15
CA TYR A 120 2.64 21.40 -19.20
C TYR A 120 1.91 21.36 -20.54
N VAL A 121 1.48 20.16 -20.96
CA VAL A 121 0.81 19.96 -22.26
C VAL A 121 -0.53 20.68 -22.30
N LYS A 122 -1.33 20.63 -21.23
CA LYS A 122 -2.59 21.36 -21.10
C LYS A 122 -2.41 22.87 -21.31
N GLU A 123 -1.38 23.44 -20.69
CA GLU A 123 -1.08 24.86 -20.82
C GLU A 123 -0.58 25.19 -22.23
N TYR A 124 0.33 24.38 -22.76
CA TYR A 124 0.94 24.62 -24.07
C TYR A 124 -0.03 24.42 -25.23
N LEU A 125 -0.88 23.39 -25.16
CA LEU A 125 -1.91 23.08 -26.16
C LEU A 125 -3.29 23.63 -25.77
N LYS A 126 -3.35 24.76 -25.06
CA LYS A 126 -4.62 25.38 -24.66
C LYS A 126 -5.61 25.45 -25.84
N GLY A 127 -6.81 24.90 -25.65
CA GLY A 127 -7.84 24.71 -26.65
C GLY A 127 -7.86 23.32 -27.31
N CYS A 128 -7.04 22.38 -26.88
CA CYS A 128 -7.22 20.96 -27.17
C CYS A 128 -8.34 20.36 -26.29
N HIS A 129 -8.89 19.22 -26.72
CA HIS A 129 -9.84 18.46 -25.92
C HIS A 129 -9.12 17.71 -24.79
N ILE A 130 -9.74 17.60 -23.61
CA ILE A 130 -9.16 16.94 -22.46
C ILE A 130 -10.12 15.88 -21.93
N ILE A 131 -9.66 14.63 -21.88
CA ILE A 131 -10.34 13.55 -21.20
C ILE A 131 -9.64 13.33 -19.86
N GLU A 132 -10.28 13.76 -18.77
CA GLU A 132 -9.73 13.64 -17.43
C GLU A 132 -9.84 12.20 -16.90
N PHE A 133 -8.87 11.79 -16.05
CA PHE A 133 -8.92 10.50 -15.41
C PHE A 133 -9.95 10.47 -14.26
N PRO A 134 -10.95 9.53 -14.25
CA PRO A 134 -11.95 9.47 -13.19
C PRO A 134 -11.36 8.97 -11.86
N ASN A 135 -11.91 9.45 -10.74
CA ASN A 135 -11.55 8.92 -9.43
C ASN A 135 -12.12 7.52 -9.20
N GLY A 136 -11.41 6.71 -8.42
CA GLY A 136 -11.86 5.37 -8.02
C GLY A 136 -11.57 4.27 -9.05
N VAL A 137 -10.90 4.57 -10.14
CA VAL A 137 -10.46 3.56 -11.12
C VAL A 137 -9.49 2.59 -10.47
N VAL A 138 -9.71 1.30 -10.73
CA VAL A 138 -8.81 0.19 -10.33
C VAL A 138 -8.30 -0.55 -11.57
N GLY A 139 -7.20 -1.28 -11.40
CA GLY A 139 -6.66 -2.12 -12.46
C GLY A 139 -7.42 -3.44 -12.59
N ASP A 140 -7.29 -4.09 -13.73
CA ASP A 140 -7.84 -5.42 -13.99
C ASP A 140 -6.73 -6.48 -13.86
N ILE A 141 -6.91 -7.42 -12.92
CA ILE A 141 -6.01 -8.58 -12.73
C ILE A 141 -6.02 -9.49 -13.97
N ASN A 142 -7.18 -9.59 -14.63
CA ASN A 142 -7.42 -10.47 -15.75
C ASN A 142 -7.30 -9.76 -17.11
N HIS A 143 -6.68 -8.59 -17.15
CA HIS A 143 -6.54 -7.84 -18.37
C HIS A 143 -5.85 -8.66 -19.47
N LYS A 144 -6.33 -8.58 -20.70
CA LYS A 144 -5.87 -9.37 -21.87
C LYS A 144 -4.36 -9.28 -22.17
N TRP A 145 -3.72 -8.18 -21.75
CA TRP A 145 -2.28 -7.97 -21.87
C TRP A 145 -1.52 -8.23 -20.56
N GLY A 146 -2.16 -8.88 -19.59
CA GLY A 146 -1.60 -9.16 -18.29
C GLY A 146 -1.71 -8.00 -17.30
N ARG A 147 -1.15 -8.21 -16.12
CA ARG A 147 -1.15 -7.25 -15.02
C ARG A 147 -0.18 -6.10 -15.29
N ALA A 148 -0.65 -4.87 -15.24
CA ALA A 148 0.20 -3.67 -15.27
C ALA A 148 -0.52 -2.48 -14.60
N LEU A 149 0.25 -1.45 -14.25
CA LEU A 149 -0.25 -0.25 -13.56
C LEU A 149 -1.26 0.57 -14.40
N LEU A 150 -1.23 0.42 -15.72
CA LEU A 150 -2.09 1.15 -16.68
C LEU A 150 -3.10 0.22 -17.37
N HIS A 151 -3.32 -0.98 -16.84
CA HIS A 151 -4.34 -1.90 -17.33
C HIS A 151 -5.54 -1.86 -16.41
N TYR A 152 -6.61 -1.24 -16.86
CA TYR A 152 -7.78 -0.89 -16.07
C TYR A 152 -8.92 -1.87 -16.26
N VAL A 153 -9.92 -1.78 -15.40
CA VAL A 153 -11.20 -2.49 -15.53
C VAL A 153 -11.98 -2.00 -16.76
N GLN A 154 -12.88 -2.84 -17.28
CA GLN A 154 -13.63 -2.56 -18.52
C GLN A 154 -14.41 -1.25 -18.46
N GLU A 155 -14.96 -0.89 -17.30
CA GLU A 155 -15.70 0.36 -17.13
C GLU A 155 -14.87 1.60 -17.44
N TYR A 156 -13.56 1.56 -17.22
CA TYR A 156 -12.69 2.67 -17.62
C TYR A 156 -12.57 2.79 -19.15
N TYR A 157 -12.48 1.68 -19.86
CA TYR A 157 -12.44 1.71 -21.32
C TYR A 157 -13.78 2.12 -21.92
N ASP A 158 -14.90 1.77 -21.28
CA ASP A 158 -16.23 2.22 -21.67
C ASP A 158 -16.38 3.73 -21.46
N TYR A 159 -15.88 4.27 -20.36
CA TYR A 159 -15.77 5.72 -20.13
C TYR A 159 -14.94 6.40 -21.21
N ALA A 160 -13.72 5.90 -21.45
CA ALA A 160 -12.79 6.45 -22.42
C ALA A 160 -13.41 6.52 -23.81
N LYS A 161 -14.06 5.43 -24.24
CA LYS A 161 -14.76 5.38 -25.52
C LYS A 161 -15.86 6.44 -25.62
N GLN A 162 -16.74 6.51 -24.62
CA GLN A 162 -17.84 7.48 -24.62
C GLN A 162 -17.32 8.92 -24.60
N ALA A 163 -16.22 9.20 -23.90
CA ALA A 163 -15.61 10.52 -23.90
C ALA A 163 -15.07 10.90 -25.29
N VAL A 164 -14.42 9.96 -25.99
CA VAL A 164 -13.98 10.18 -27.38
C VAL A 164 -15.19 10.37 -28.31
N ASP A 165 -16.26 9.57 -28.16
CA ASP A 165 -17.49 9.70 -28.95
C ASP A 165 -18.14 11.09 -28.77
N ILE A 166 -18.18 11.65 -27.54
CA ILE A 166 -18.66 13.01 -27.26
C ILE A 166 -17.83 14.03 -28.05
N ILE A 167 -16.52 14.00 -27.96
CA ILE A 167 -15.62 14.96 -28.65
C ILE A 167 -15.77 14.85 -30.14
N THR A 168 -15.78 13.65 -30.71
CA THR A 168 -15.80 13.46 -32.16
C THR A 168 -17.15 13.72 -32.80
N GLN A 169 -18.24 13.67 -32.02
CA GLN A 169 -19.60 13.96 -32.49
C GLN A 169 -20.02 15.42 -32.23
N ASN A 170 -19.28 16.14 -31.40
CA ASN A 170 -19.59 17.53 -31.07
C ASN A 170 -19.17 18.45 -32.24
N ASN A 171 -20.13 19.12 -32.83
CA ASN A 171 -19.94 20.00 -34.00
C ASN A 171 -19.36 21.38 -33.66
N GLY A 172 -18.41 21.46 -32.67
CA GLY A 172 -17.69 22.71 -32.35
C GLY A 172 -18.37 23.57 -31.28
N ASN A 173 -19.18 22.97 -30.38
CA ASN A 173 -19.73 23.65 -29.22
C ASN A 173 -18.93 23.26 -27.94
N ASP A 174 -17.79 23.91 -27.74
CA ASP A 174 -16.84 23.58 -26.64
C ASP A 174 -17.49 23.63 -25.24
N ILE A 175 -18.48 24.50 -25.00
CA ILE A 175 -19.16 24.65 -23.71
C ILE A 175 -20.06 23.44 -23.43
N GLU A 176 -20.78 22.97 -24.42
CA GLU A 176 -21.65 21.79 -24.29
C GLU A 176 -20.82 20.53 -24.12
N GLU A 177 -19.74 20.38 -24.88
CA GLU A 177 -18.78 19.29 -24.79
C GLU A 177 -18.18 19.17 -23.36
N GLU A 178 -17.65 20.28 -22.82
CA GLU A 178 -17.06 20.29 -21.48
C GLU A 178 -18.09 19.87 -20.41
N ALA A 179 -19.33 20.34 -20.53
CA ALA A 179 -20.41 19.99 -19.63
C ALA A 179 -20.78 18.49 -19.72
N GLU A 180 -20.82 17.93 -20.93
CA GLU A 180 -21.11 16.51 -21.16
C GLU A 180 -19.97 15.61 -20.66
N LEU A 181 -18.72 15.95 -20.96
CA LEU A 181 -17.54 15.22 -20.46
C LEU A 181 -17.50 15.21 -18.93
N LYS A 182 -17.77 16.35 -18.29
CA LYS A 182 -17.85 16.45 -16.83
C LYS A 182 -18.97 15.59 -16.25
N LYS A 183 -20.16 15.60 -16.86
CA LYS A 183 -21.28 14.75 -16.46
C LYS A 183 -20.95 13.27 -16.61
N LEU A 184 -20.35 12.89 -17.73
CA LEU A 184 -19.89 11.53 -18.00
C LEU A 184 -18.89 11.09 -16.93
N LYS A 185 -17.84 11.88 -16.67
CA LYS A 185 -16.84 11.58 -15.63
C LYS A 185 -17.49 11.34 -14.28
N LEU A 186 -18.36 12.23 -13.81
CA LEU A 186 -19.05 12.09 -12.52
C LEU A 186 -19.92 10.82 -12.45
N SER A 187 -20.56 10.42 -13.58
CA SER A 187 -21.35 9.20 -13.62
C SER A 187 -20.48 7.95 -13.44
N TYR A 188 -19.30 7.91 -14.05
CA TYR A 188 -18.36 6.80 -13.92
C TYR A 188 -17.66 6.79 -12.56
N GLU A 189 -17.32 7.94 -12.00
CA GLU A 189 -16.81 8.03 -10.61
C GLU A 189 -17.81 7.43 -9.60
N LYS A 190 -19.12 7.64 -9.84
CA LYS A 190 -20.17 7.00 -9.02
C LYS A 190 -20.17 5.48 -9.21
N ILE A 191 -20.07 4.97 -10.45
CA ILE A 191 -19.98 3.54 -10.75
C ILE A 191 -18.77 2.91 -10.06
N PHE A 192 -17.59 3.52 -10.18
CA PHE A 192 -16.37 3.02 -9.52
C PHE A 192 -16.51 3.00 -8.01
N LYS A 193 -17.08 4.06 -7.43
CA LYS A 193 -17.33 4.14 -6.00
C LYS A 193 -18.26 3.04 -5.53
N GLU A 194 -19.43 2.90 -6.16
CA GLU A 194 -20.42 1.90 -5.76
C GLU A 194 -19.91 0.46 -5.92
N LYS A 195 -19.10 0.20 -6.94
CA LYS A 195 -18.60 -1.14 -7.24
C LYS A 195 -17.38 -1.55 -6.42
N TYR A 196 -16.47 -0.63 -6.14
CA TYR A 196 -15.14 -0.98 -5.63
C TYR A 196 -14.81 -0.43 -4.23
N GLU A 197 -15.51 0.61 -3.74
CA GLU A 197 -15.17 1.24 -2.45
C GLU A 197 -15.29 0.28 -1.26
N ASP A 198 -16.36 -0.50 -1.21
CA ASP A 198 -16.57 -1.46 -0.11
C ASP A 198 -15.55 -2.60 -0.12
N ILE A 199 -15.21 -3.10 -1.31
CA ILE A 199 -14.19 -4.14 -1.47
C ILE A 199 -12.81 -3.58 -1.06
N LEU A 200 -12.49 -2.36 -1.50
CA LEU A 200 -11.23 -1.69 -1.16
C LEU A 200 -11.11 -1.46 0.35
N ARG A 201 -12.15 -0.93 0.98
CA ARG A 201 -12.20 -0.70 2.43
C ARG A 201 -11.96 -2.00 3.20
N THR A 202 -12.67 -3.07 2.84
CA THR A 202 -12.54 -4.39 3.48
C THR A 202 -11.12 -4.94 3.34
N THR A 203 -10.54 -4.81 2.15
CA THR A 203 -9.15 -5.24 1.88
C THR A 203 -8.14 -4.46 2.72
N LEU A 204 -8.27 -3.13 2.78
CA LEU A 204 -7.36 -2.28 3.58
C LEU A 204 -7.45 -2.59 5.07
N GLU A 205 -8.65 -2.86 5.59
CA GLU A 205 -8.84 -3.26 6.98
C GLU A 205 -8.22 -4.63 7.27
N SER A 206 -8.36 -5.59 6.36
CA SER A 206 -7.74 -6.92 6.48
C SER A 206 -6.21 -6.81 6.51
N ASN A 207 -5.62 -6.12 5.54
CA ASN A 207 -4.17 -5.89 5.47
C ASN A 207 -3.62 -5.20 6.72
N ARG A 208 -4.37 -4.22 7.26
CA ARG A 208 -4.01 -3.55 8.52
C ARG A 208 -4.01 -4.53 9.70
N ARG A 209 -5.00 -5.43 9.78
CA ARG A 209 -5.07 -6.46 10.84
C ARG A 209 -3.92 -7.45 10.69
N GLU A 210 -3.64 -7.92 9.49
CA GLU A 210 -2.53 -8.84 9.22
C GLU A 210 -1.18 -8.24 9.59
N LYS A 211 -0.92 -6.99 9.20
CA LYS A 211 0.28 -6.27 9.60
C LYS A 211 0.42 -6.16 11.12
N GLN A 212 -0.67 -5.83 11.82
CA GLN A 212 -0.67 -5.78 13.27
C GLN A 212 -0.37 -7.15 13.92
N VAL A 213 -0.86 -8.24 13.33
CA VAL A 213 -0.58 -9.60 13.78
C VAL A 213 0.89 -9.95 13.52
N ALA A 214 1.40 -9.66 12.31
CA ALA A 214 2.80 -9.90 11.95
C ALA A 214 3.76 -9.14 12.88
N ASP A 215 3.52 -7.85 13.13
CA ASP A 215 4.33 -7.03 14.06
C ASP A 215 4.31 -7.60 15.47
N LYS A 216 3.17 -8.12 15.94
CA LYS A 216 3.07 -8.80 17.23
C LYS A 216 3.88 -10.09 17.25
N MET A 217 3.83 -10.89 16.19
CA MET A 217 4.60 -12.14 16.10
C MET A 217 6.10 -11.90 16.10
N ILE A 218 6.58 -10.92 15.32
CA ILE A 218 7.99 -10.52 15.30
C ILE A 218 8.45 -10.05 16.68
N ASN A 219 7.66 -9.23 17.35
CA ASN A 219 7.96 -8.80 18.71
C ASN A 219 7.97 -9.98 19.68
N TYR A 220 7.04 -10.90 19.56
CA TYR A 220 6.94 -12.09 20.38
C TYR A 220 8.14 -13.02 20.19
N GLU A 221 8.56 -13.25 18.95
CA GLU A 221 9.74 -14.06 18.64
C GLU A 221 11.04 -13.45 19.21
N LYS A 222 11.24 -12.16 18.99
CA LYS A 222 12.37 -11.41 19.57
C LYS A 222 12.43 -11.54 21.09
N TYR A 223 11.30 -11.61 21.74
CA TYR A 223 11.09 -11.80 23.17
C TYR A 223 11.46 -13.16 23.65
N PHE A 224 10.85 -14.18 22.96
CA PHE A 224 11.09 -15.57 23.30
C PHE A 224 12.58 -15.92 23.16
N LYS A 225 13.25 -15.41 22.12
CA LYS A 225 14.71 -15.54 21.96
C LYS A 225 15.48 -14.97 23.16
N LYS A 226 15.09 -13.79 23.65
CA LYS A 226 15.72 -13.21 24.84
C LYS A 226 15.47 -14.03 26.10
N LEU A 227 14.26 -14.53 26.27
CA LEU A 227 13.89 -15.35 27.42
C LEU A 227 14.70 -16.65 27.51
N LEU A 228 15.07 -17.22 26.35
CA LEU A 228 15.86 -18.46 26.29
C LEU A 228 17.36 -18.29 26.63
N LEU A 229 17.85 -17.07 26.76
CA LEU A 229 19.24 -16.83 27.22
C LEU A 229 19.39 -17.22 28.69
N GLU A 230 20.45 -17.92 29.03
CA GLU A 230 20.70 -18.43 30.40
C GLU A 230 20.64 -17.32 31.45
N ASP A 231 21.19 -16.15 31.16
CA ASP A 231 21.17 -14.99 32.04
C ASP A 231 19.77 -14.47 32.37
N SER A 232 18.80 -14.69 31.51
CA SER A 232 17.43 -14.17 31.71
C SER A 232 16.74 -14.86 32.86
N LYS A 233 16.95 -16.17 32.99
CA LYS A 233 16.37 -16.97 34.07
C LYS A 233 16.86 -16.50 35.43
N GLU A 234 18.16 -16.29 35.57
CA GLU A 234 18.76 -15.82 36.84
C GLU A 234 18.39 -14.37 37.15
N ARG A 235 18.33 -13.50 36.14
CA ARG A 235 17.86 -12.11 36.32
C ARG A 235 16.43 -12.05 36.81
N ILE A 236 15.54 -12.84 36.20
CA ILE A 236 14.13 -12.92 36.61
C ILE A 236 14.04 -13.42 38.07
N ARG A 237 14.78 -14.49 38.41
CA ARG A 237 14.81 -15.02 39.75
C ARG A 237 15.25 -13.97 40.75
N LYS A 238 16.37 -13.31 40.51
CA LYS A 238 16.89 -12.23 41.35
C LYS A 238 15.89 -11.09 41.51
N TYR A 239 15.25 -10.64 40.40
CA TYR A 239 14.23 -9.59 40.48
C TYR A 239 13.07 -9.97 41.40
N LEU A 240 12.59 -11.23 41.34
CA LEU A 240 11.49 -11.70 42.18
C LEU A 240 11.92 -11.81 43.66
N GLU A 241 13.14 -12.25 43.93
CA GLU A 241 13.74 -12.33 45.28
C GLU A 241 13.94 -10.92 45.87
N ASP A 242 14.56 -10.01 45.13
CA ASP A 242 14.83 -8.61 45.53
C ASP A 242 13.55 -7.84 45.85
N ASN A 243 12.46 -8.15 45.14
CA ASN A 243 11.15 -7.52 45.34
C ASN A 243 10.22 -8.34 46.27
N HIS A 244 10.72 -9.41 46.92
CA HIS A 244 9.97 -10.26 47.82
C HIS A 244 8.68 -10.84 47.23
N ILE A 245 8.66 -11.15 45.92
CA ILE A 245 7.49 -11.68 45.23
C ILE A 245 7.40 -13.17 45.41
N LYS A 246 6.49 -13.63 46.28
CA LYS A 246 6.21 -15.06 46.54
C LYS A 246 4.93 -15.52 45.81
N GLU A 247 4.09 -14.58 45.38
CA GLU A 247 2.87 -14.87 44.66
C GLU A 247 2.59 -13.79 43.64
N CYS A 248 1.99 -14.18 42.52
CA CYS A 248 1.60 -13.26 41.45
C CYS A 248 0.43 -13.79 40.63
N ALA A 249 -0.09 -12.97 39.73
CA ALA A 249 -1.01 -13.41 38.66
C ALA A 249 -0.37 -13.17 37.28
N PHE A 250 -0.82 -13.90 36.31
CA PHE A 250 -0.41 -13.69 34.91
C PHE A 250 -1.49 -12.98 34.13
N TYR A 251 -1.07 -12.14 33.17
CA TYR A 251 -1.92 -11.61 32.14
C TYR A 251 -1.52 -12.23 30.79
N GLY A 252 -2.40 -13.02 30.20
CA GLY A 252 -2.19 -13.74 28.95
C GLY A 252 -1.69 -15.18 29.13
N LYS A 253 -2.41 -16.11 28.51
CA LYS A 253 -2.06 -17.54 28.42
C LYS A 253 -1.20 -17.77 27.18
N THR A 254 0.06 -17.37 27.23
CA THR A 254 1.00 -17.43 26.10
C THR A 254 2.12 -18.46 26.35
N GLN A 255 2.96 -18.72 25.35
CA GLN A 255 4.16 -19.55 25.53
C GLN A 255 5.11 -18.98 26.57
N ILE A 256 5.18 -17.66 26.74
CA ILE A 256 5.94 -17.00 27.79
C ILE A 256 5.39 -17.41 29.17
N ALA A 257 4.07 -17.43 29.30
CA ALA A 257 3.43 -17.87 30.55
C ALA A 257 3.77 -19.32 30.89
N TYR A 258 3.86 -20.23 29.92
CA TYR A 258 4.31 -21.60 30.13
C TYR A 258 5.75 -21.67 30.64
N VAL A 259 6.67 -20.88 30.08
CA VAL A 259 8.06 -20.83 30.52
C VAL A 259 8.12 -20.30 31.95
N TYR A 260 7.46 -19.20 32.26
CA TYR A 260 7.38 -18.65 33.61
C TYR A 260 6.77 -19.64 34.61
N LEU A 261 5.67 -20.30 34.25
CA LEU A 261 5.05 -21.32 35.08
C LEU A 261 6.03 -22.43 35.45
N SER A 262 6.79 -22.92 34.44
CA SER A 262 7.80 -23.97 34.67
C SER A 262 8.91 -23.50 35.63
N TRP A 263 9.36 -22.26 35.58
CA TRP A 263 10.38 -21.72 36.46
C TRP A 263 9.84 -21.39 37.85
N PHE A 264 8.66 -20.78 37.94
CA PHE A 264 8.03 -20.36 39.19
C PHE A 264 7.66 -21.55 40.05
N LYS A 265 7.20 -22.66 39.46
CA LYS A 265 7.02 -23.93 40.17
C LYS A 265 8.33 -24.38 40.85
N LYS A 266 9.50 -24.29 40.17
CA LYS A 266 10.81 -24.65 40.71
C LYS A 266 11.30 -23.68 41.79
N TRP A 267 10.87 -22.41 41.73
CA TRP A 267 11.26 -21.39 42.73
C TRP A 267 10.23 -21.21 43.85
N ASN A 268 9.22 -22.08 43.89
CA ASN A 268 8.15 -22.04 44.89
C ASN A 268 7.36 -20.72 44.91
N ILE A 269 7.17 -20.11 43.72
CA ILE A 269 6.35 -18.91 43.55
C ILE A 269 4.93 -19.34 43.12
N LYS A 270 3.94 -18.90 43.88
CA LYS A 270 2.54 -19.24 43.63
C LYS A 270 1.92 -18.36 42.54
N ILE A 271 1.30 -18.97 41.51
CA ILE A 271 0.48 -18.26 40.54
C ILE A 271 -0.96 -18.41 40.99
N LEU A 272 -1.60 -17.27 41.27
CA LEU A 272 -2.95 -17.24 41.87
C LEU A 272 -4.04 -17.44 40.80
N TYR A 273 -3.88 -16.82 39.67
CA TYR A 273 -4.80 -16.90 38.52
C TYR A 273 -4.13 -16.38 37.26
N VAL A 274 -4.76 -16.64 36.11
CA VAL A 274 -4.37 -16.07 34.81
C VAL A 274 -5.53 -15.30 34.22
N VAL A 275 -5.29 -14.07 33.80
CA VAL A 275 -6.29 -13.23 33.12
C VAL A 275 -6.29 -13.57 31.63
N GLU A 276 -7.45 -13.98 31.11
CA GLU A 276 -7.65 -14.33 29.70
C GLU A 276 -9.00 -13.83 29.20
N ASN A 277 -9.07 -13.33 27.94
CA ASN A 277 -10.27 -12.66 27.47
C ASN A 277 -11.38 -13.54 26.89
N HIS A 278 -11.02 -14.68 26.34
CA HIS A 278 -11.91 -15.50 25.52
C HIS A 278 -11.77 -16.99 25.82
N SER A 279 -11.50 -17.37 27.04
CA SER A 279 -11.40 -18.77 27.40
C SER A 279 -12.77 -19.36 27.67
N LYS A 280 -13.08 -20.50 27.03
CA LYS A 280 -14.26 -21.32 27.33
C LYS A 280 -14.02 -22.28 28.52
N VAL A 281 -12.81 -22.33 29.03
CA VAL A 281 -12.41 -23.18 30.16
C VAL A 281 -12.14 -22.32 31.39
N SER A 282 -12.40 -22.88 32.55
CA SER A 282 -12.23 -22.21 33.86
C SER A 282 -10.83 -22.30 34.45
N GLU A 283 -9.99 -23.17 33.90
CA GLU A 283 -8.64 -23.45 34.42
C GLU A 283 -7.62 -23.64 33.31
N TRP A 284 -6.36 -23.32 33.60
CA TRP A 284 -5.20 -23.57 32.79
C TRP A 284 -4.05 -24.12 33.65
N GLU A 285 -3.60 -25.35 33.37
CA GLU A 285 -2.56 -26.04 34.14
C GLU A 285 -2.84 -26.12 35.66
N GLY A 286 -4.15 -26.23 36.01
CA GLY A 286 -4.61 -26.22 37.40
C GLY A 286 -4.66 -24.84 38.05
N ILE A 287 -4.51 -23.77 37.27
CA ILE A 287 -4.60 -22.38 37.72
C ILE A 287 -5.92 -21.77 37.23
N PRO A 288 -6.69 -21.10 38.10
CA PRO A 288 -7.95 -20.47 37.69
C PRO A 288 -7.75 -19.46 36.55
N LEU A 289 -8.60 -19.51 35.54
CA LEU A 289 -8.72 -18.49 34.51
C LEU A 289 -9.77 -17.48 34.88
N VAL A 290 -9.44 -16.20 34.79
CA VAL A 290 -10.30 -15.10 35.16
C VAL A 290 -10.50 -14.19 33.95
N GLN A 291 -11.74 -13.76 33.72
CA GLN A 291 -12.03 -12.83 32.65
C GLN A 291 -11.57 -11.41 32.99
N ARG A 292 -11.21 -10.65 31.98
CA ARG A 292 -10.68 -9.28 32.15
C ARG A 292 -11.65 -8.37 32.91
N ASN A 293 -12.95 -8.55 32.73
CA ASN A 293 -13.95 -7.70 33.36
C ASN A 293 -14.04 -7.90 34.88
N ASP A 294 -13.52 -9.03 35.37
CA ASP A 294 -13.56 -9.39 36.79
C ASP A 294 -12.29 -9.01 37.56
N ILE A 295 -11.36 -8.31 36.88
CA ILE A 295 -10.05 -7.91 37.47
C ILE A 295 -10.18 -7.10 38.76
N ASN A 296 -11.26 -6.31 38.88
CA ASN A 296 -11.50 -5.49 40.07
C ASN A 296 -11.77 -6.29 41.34
N LEU A 297 -12.12 -7.58 41.19
CA LEU A 297 -12.40 -8.50 42.30
C LEU A 297 -11.17 -9.27 42.74
N LEU A 298 -10.00 -9.03 42.14
CA LEU A 298 -8.85 -9.88 42.25
C LEU A 298 -7.83 -9.35 43.27
N ILE A 299 -7.36 -10.25 44.13
CA ILE A 299 -6.56 -9.95 45.34
C ILE A 299 -5.04 -9.89 45.08
N SER A 300 -4.57 -10.24 43.87
CA SER A 300 -3.13 -10.23 43.59
C SER A 300 -2.55 -8.83 43.63
N ARG A 301 -1.43 -8.70 44.42
CA ARG A 301 -0.64 -7.45 44.44
C ARG A 301 0.28 -7.30 43.22
N ASN A 302 0.63 -8.42 42.59
CA ASN A 302 1.60 -8.46 41.49
C ASN A 302 0.99 -9.10 40.25
N MET A 303 1.03 -8.41 39.14
CA MET A 303 0.57 -8.91 37.83
C MET A 303 1.75 -8.95 36.86
N ILE A 304 2.11 -10.12 36.39
CA ILE A 304 3.15 -10.29 35.37
C ILE A 304 2.50 -10.37 33.98
N ILE A 305 2.90 -9.48 33.11
CA ILE A 305 2.40 -9.47 31.73
C ILE A 305 3.17 -10.50 30.91
N CYS A 306 2.45 -11.50 30.41
CA CYS A 306 2.98 -12.53 29.52
C CYS A 306 2.62 -12.28 28.06
N ASP A 307 2.23 -11.04 27.71
CA ASP A 307 1.87 -10.61 26.35
C ASP A 307 2.98 -9.73 25.79
N ALA A 308 3.23 -9.84 24.46
CA ALA A 308 4.26 -9.06 23.77
C ALA A 308 3.95 -7.54 23.74
N ASN A 309 2.69 -7.14 23.90
CA ASN A 309 2.25 -5.76 23.89
C ASN A 309 2.02 -5.21 25.30
N ASP A 310 3.08 -5.19 26.11
CA ASP A 310 3.04 -4.85 27.53
C ASP A 310 2.47 -3.46 27.83
N GLU A 311 2.79 -2.44 27.03
CA GLU A 311 2.29 -1.08 27.28
C GLU A 311 0.77 -0.97 27.05
N ALA A 312 0.25 -1.60 26.01
CA ALA A 312 -1.19 -1.64 25.79
C ALA A 312 -1.92 -2.42 26.89
N VAL A 313 -1.29 -3.49 27.38
CA VAL A 313 -1.83 -4.28 28.50
C VAL A 313 -1.81 -3.49 29.79
N LYS A 314 -0.71 -2.80 30.12
CA LYS A 314 -0.62 -1.91 31.29
C LYS A 314 -1.73 -0.88 31.32
N LYS A 315 -1.91 -0.17 30.18
CA LYS A 315 -2.97 0.83 30.04
C LYS A 315 -4.37 0.22 30.26
N LYS A 316 -4.61 -0.96 29.67
CA LYS A 316 -5.88 -1.68 29.87
C LYS A 316 -6.11 -2.09 31.32
N LEU A 317 -5.11 -2.66 32.00
CA LEU A 317 -5.20 -3.06 33.40
C LEU A 317 -5.54 -1.86 34.29
N ARG A 318 -4.89 -0.70 34.06
CA ARG A 318 -5.19 0.54 34.81
C ARG A 318 -6.60 1.06 34.54
N ASN A 319 -7.07 1.01 33.30
CA ASN A 319 -8.43 1.41 32.91
C ASN A 319 -9.51 0.50 33.57
N PHE A 320 -9.19 -0.79 33.78
CA PHE A 320 -10.06 -1.73 34.51
C PHE A 320 -9.94 -1.60 36.04
N GLY A 321 -9.18 -0.64 36.55
CA GLY A 321 -9.08 -0.35 37.98
C GLY A 321 -8.08 -1.23 38.75
N TYR A 322 -7.20 -1.99 38.07
CA TYR A 322 -6.17 -2.75 38.77
C TYR A 322 -5.16 -1.82 39.47
N LYS A 323 -5.06 -1.93 40.80
CA LYS A 323 -4.23 -1.06 41.63
C LYS A 323 -2.88 -1.67 42.03
N GLY A 324 -2.65 -2.96 41.79
CA GLY A 324 -1.43 -3.67 42.13
C GLY A 324 -0.24 -3.31 41.26
N THR A 325 0.91 -3.87 41.55
CA THR A 325 2.14 -3.75 40.78
C THR A 325 1.98 -4.50 39.44
N ILE A 326 2.28 -3.84 38.34
CA ILE A 326 2.28 -4.43 37.01
C ILE A 326 3.74 -4.59 36.56
N ILE A 327 4.15 -5.83 36.37
CA ILE A 327 5.51 -6.19 36.02
C ILE A 327 5.52 -6.56 34.53
N SER A 328 6.19 -5.77 33.73
CA SER A 328 6.37 -6.12 32.32
C SER A 328 7.59 -7.03 32.18
N TYR A 329 7.58 -7.79 31.14
CA TYR A 329 8.71 -8.60 30.79
C TYR A 329 9.99 -7.79 30.53
N LYS A 330 9.88 -6.54 30.05
CA LYS A 330 11.01 -5.63 29.86
C LYS A 330 11.73 -5.29 31.16
N GLN A 331 11.04 -5.43 32.31
CA GLN A 331 11.61 -5.26 33.64
C GLN A 331 12.26 -6.56 34.14
N LEU A 332 11.86 -7.69 33.54
CA LEU A 332 12.33 -8.99 33.93
C LEU A 332 13.53 -9.50 33.10
N ILE A 333 13.67 -9.03 31.88
CA ILE A 333 14.69 -9.42 30.92
C ILE A 333 15.56 -8.21 30.55
#